data_8d79e24193e83c28a7b0209cc33407dc
#
_entry.id   8d79e24193e83c28a7b0209cc33407dc
#
_cell.length_a   1.000
_cell.length_b   1.000
_cell.length_c   1.000
_cell.angle_alpha   90.00
_cell.angle_beta   90.00
_cell.angle_gamma   90.00
#
_symmetry.space_group_name_H-M   'P 1'
#
loop_
_entity.id
_entity.type
_entity.pdbx_description
1 polymer ?
#
loop_
_entity_poly.entity_id
_entity_poly.type
_entity_poly.pdbx_seq_one_letter_code
_entity_poly.pdbx_strand_id
1 'polypeptide(L)'
;MMPTSESILFCSPTGSNTVRGIDSFGQGRFAAPRGSRLHNGVDFSIAAGGDVYSPIFGKIVRVAIPYKSDERFRGLVIEGIGRYVGYSVKLFYLDPLKEIVGRTVKQGELIGTAQDLTIKYPGITNHIHFEVTFKGIQIDPSRFLEKEELCKV
;
A
#
# COMPACT_ATOMS: atom_id res chain seq x y z
N MET A 1 6.35 28.56 12.22
CA MET A 1 5.50 27.51 12.14
C MET A 1 5.98 26.52 11.14
N MET A 2 6.07 25.41 11.54
CA MET A 2 6.56 24.47 10.67
C MET A 2 5.56 24.15 9.63
N PRO A 3 6.02 23.80 8.53
CA PRO A 3 5.16 23.22 7.61
C PRO A 3 4.52 22.11 8.34
N THR A 4 3.46 22.21 8.32
CA THR A 4 2.75 21.39 9.10
C THR A 4 2.83 20.00 8.66
N SER A 5 2.86 19.14 9.58
CA SER A 5 2.79 17.74 9.26
C SER A 5 1.53 17.42 8.52
N GLU A 6 0.55 18.28 8.59
CA GLU A 6 -0.66 18.07 7.83
C GLU A 6 -0.41 18.10 6.34
N SER A 7 0.72 18.59 5.90
CA SER A 7 1.03 18.53 4.49
C SER A 7 1.61 17.18 4.06
N ILE A 8 1.88 16.27 5.01
CA ILE A 8 2.38 14.94 4.70
C ILE A 8 1.21 13.97 4.71
N LEU A 9 0.60 13.82 3.54
CA LEU A 9 -0.54 12.94 3.36
C LEU A 9 -0.23 11.92 2.26
N PHE A 10 -0.82 10.74 2.40
CA PHE A 10 -0.65 9.64 1.45
C PHE A 10 -1.89 9.52 0.59
N CYS A 11 -1.70 9.11 -0.66
CA CYS A 11 -2.82 8.71 -1.49
C CYS A 11 -3.05 7.21 -1.30
N SER A 12 -4.30 6.79 -1.26
CA SER A 12 -4.62 5.37 -1.21
C SER A 12 -4.05 4.67 -2.44
N PRO A 13 -3.51 3.47 -2.27
CA PRO A 13 -2.98 2.73 -3.41
C PRO A 13 -4.05 2.25 -4.37
N THR A 14 -5.33 2.32 -4.01
CA THR A 14 -6.43 1.83 -4.86
C THR A 14 -7.23 2.95 -5.51
N GLY A 15 -6.93 4.20 -5.19
CA GLY A 15 -7.73 5.33 -5.64
C GLY A 15 -8.98 5.56 -4.79
N SER A 16 -9.26 4.66 -3.86
CA SER A 16 -10.39 4.76 -2.94
C SER A 16 -9.88 4.62 -1.51
N ASN A 17 -10.41 5.41 -0.59
CA ASN A 17 -10.01 5.34 0.82
C ASN A 17 -10.77 4.26 1.59
N THR A 18 -11.37 3.29 0.90
CA THR A 18 -12.17 2.25 1.52
C THR A 18 -11.28 1.15 2.10
N VAL A 19 -11.25 1.07 3.42
CA VAL A 19 -10.50 0.05 4.15
C VAL A 19 -11.29 -1.26 4.11
N ARG A 20 -10.57 -2.38 3.96
CA ARG A 20 -11.18 -3.70 3.99
C ARG A 20 -11.92 -3.90 5.32
N GLY A 21 -13.18 -4.35 5.24
CA GLY A 21 -13.96 -4.66 6.41
C GLY A 21 -13.60 -6.01 7.02
N ILE A 22 -14.48 -6.53 7.87
CA ILE A 22 -14.29 -7.83 8.51
C ILE A 22 -14.68 -8.92 7.53
N ASP A 23 -13.84 -9.95 7.41
CA ASP A 23 -14.21 -11.21 6.75
C ASP A 23 -13.59 -12.36 7.58
N SER A 24 -13.70 -13.60 7.09
CA SER A 24 -13.21 -14.76 7.84
C SER A 24 -11.70 -14.76 8.04
N PHE A 25 -10.97 -13.89 7.34
CA PHE A 25 -9.52 -13.79 7.43
C PHE A 25 -9.06 -12.57 8.23
N GLY A 26 -9.98 -11.79 8.82
CA GLY A 26 -9.66 -10.66 9.68
C GLY A 26 -10.20 -9.34 9.16
N GLN A 27 -9.72 -8.27 9.78
CA GLN A 27 -10.05 -6.89 9.40
C GLN A 27 -8.85 -6.23 8.73
N GLY A 28 -9.12 -5.24 7.88
CA GLY A 28 -8.06 -4.53 7.18
C GLY A 28 -7.45 -3.36 7.91
N ARG A 29 -7.96 -2.97 9.09
CA ARG A 29 -7.46 -1.81 9.80
C ARG A 29 -6.06 -2.04 10.38
N PHE A 30 -5.35 -0.95 10.63
CA PHE A 30 -4.05 -1.00 11.30
C PHE A 30 -4.21 -1.58 12.71
N ALA A 31 -3.24 -2.39 13.11
CA ALA A 31 -3.21 -3.05 14.42
C ALA A 31 -4.34 -4.06 14.66
N ALA A 32 -5.09 -4.45 13.60
CA ALA A 32 -6.07 -5.53 13.74
C ALA A 32 -5.37 -6.83 14.11
N PRO A 33 -6.01 -7.71 14.90
CA PRO A 33 -5.36 -8.96 15.31
C PRO A 33 -5.00 -9.87 14.14
N ARG A 34 -3.82 -10.48 14.22
CA ARG A 34 -3.31 -11.45 13.25
C ARG A 34 -2.68 -12.59 14.05
N GLY A 35 -3.49 -13.42 14.71
CA GLY A 35 -2.99 -14.45 15.59
C GLY A 35 -2.24 -13.83 16.76
N SER A 36 -0.94 -14.14 16.89
CA SER A 36 -0.11 -13.58 17.98
C SER A 36 0.47 -12.21 17.64
N ARG A 37 0.16 -11.66 16.46
CA ARG A 37 0.70 -10.37 16.01
C ARG A 37 -0.43 -9.40 15.73
N LEU A 38 -0.09 -8.13 15.62
CA LEU A 38 -1.00 -7.10 15.14
C LEU A 38 -0.72 -6.80 13.68
N HIS A 39 -1.75 -6.34 12.96
CA HIS A 39 -1.62 -5.96 11.56
C HIS A 39 -0.73 -4.71 11.47
N ASN A 40 0.34 -4.79 10.72
CA ASN A 40 1.33 -3.72 10.64
C ASN A 40 1.10 -2.76 9.48
N GLY A 41 -0.06 -2.80 8.89
CA GLY A 41 -0.47 -1.92 7.81
C GLY A 41 -1.98 -1.84 7.74
N VAL A 42 -2.48 -1.32 6.63
CA VAL A 42 -3.92 -1.19 6.37
C VAL A 42 -4.21 -1.85 5.03
N ASP A 43 -5.30 -2.61 4.96
CA ASP A 43 -5.73 -3.24 3.72
C ASP A 43 -6.83 -2.40 3.08
N PHE A 44 -6.62 -1.99 1.84
CA PHE A 44 -7.63 -1.25 1.08
C PHE A 44 -8.28 -2.18 0.08
N SER A 45 -9.63 -2.22 0.11
CA SER A 45 -10.40 -3.10 -0.76
C SER A 45 -10.25 -2.70 -2.22
N ILE A 46 -10.05 -3.70 -3.07
CA ILE A 46 -9.94 -3.50 -4.51
C ILE A 46 -10.25 -4.82 -5.22
N ALA A 47 -10.94 -4.74 -6.35
CA ALA A 47 -11.17 -5.93 -7.16
C ALA A 47 -9.87 -6.39 -7.82
N ALA A 48 -9.74 -7.70 -8.03
CA ALA A 48 -8.59 -8.24 -8.78
C ALA A 48 -8.53 -7.58 -10.16
N GLY A 49 -7.32 -7.23 -10.57
CA GLY A 49 -7.12 -6.53 -11.84
C GLY A 49 -7.27 -5.02 -11.77
N GLY A 50 -7.72 -4.48 -10.63
CA GLY A 50 -7.87 -3.04 -10.48
C GLY A 50 -6.53 -2.32 -10.46
N ASP A 51 -6.52 -1.06 -10.87
CA ASP A 51 -5.30 -0.27 -10.95
C ASP A 51 -4.77 0.08 -9.58
N VAL A 52 -3.46 0.00 -9.41
CA VAL A 52 -2.77 0.33 -8.16
C VAL A 52 -1.84 1.51 -8.40
N TYR A 53 -1.87 2.45 -7.47
CA TYR A 53 -1.19 3.75 -7.60
C TYR A 53 -0.19 3.95 -6.48
N SER A 54 0.84 4.76 -6.73
CA SER A 54 1.83 5.07 -5.71
C SER A 54 1.26 6.01 -4.65
N PRO A 55 1.36 5.64 -3.36
CA PRO A 55 0.88 6.52 -2.29
C PRO A 55 1.72 7.77 -2.07
N ILE A 56 2.96 7.79 -2.56
CA ILE A 56 3.90 8.89 -2.31
C ILE A 56 4.71 9.20 -3.57
N PHE A 57 5.34 10.37 -3.56
CA PHE A 57 6.40 10.67 -4.52
C PHE A 57 7.65 9.94 -4.05
N GLY A 58 8.18 9.04 -4.88
CA GLY A 58 9.31 8.23 -4.46
C GLY A 58 9.93 7.42 -5.57
N LYS A 59 10.91 6.61 -5.20
CA LYS A 59 11.59 5.70 -6.11
C LYS A 59 11.19 4.27 -5.76
N ILE A 60 10.83 3.50 -6.77
CA ILE A 60 10.53 2.08 -6.58
C ILE A 60 11.84 1.33 -6.54
N VAL A 61 12.18 0.78 -5.38
CA VAL A 61 13.52 0.23 -5.13
C VAL A 61 13.62 -1.27 -5.30
N ARG A 62 12.51 -1.99 -5.10
CA ARG A 62 12.51 -3.44 -5.31
C ARG A 62 11.11 -4.01 -5.33
N VAL A 63 11.02 -5.24 -5.84
CA VAL A 63 9.83 -6.07 -5.67
C VAL A 63 9.84 -6.64 -4.25
N ALA A 64 8.67 -6.69 -3.63
CA ALA A 64 8.49 -7.30 -2.32
C ALA A 64 7.77 -8.64 -2.49
N ILE A 65 8.13 -9.62 -1.66
CA ILE A 65 7.51 -10.96 -1.68
C ILE A 65 6.86 -11.18 -0.31
N PRO A 66 5.52 -11.20 -0.23
CA PRO A 66 4.86 -11.37 1.07
C PRO A 66 5.00 -12.76 1.65
N TYR A 67 5.12 -13.79 0.80
CA TYR A 67 5.25 -15.18 1.26
C TYR A 67 6.45 -15.83 0.61
N LYS A 68 7.42 -16.25 1.41
CA LYS A 68 8.61 -16.95 0.88
C LYS A 68 8.23 -18.22 0.16
N SER A 69 7.17 -18.89 0.60
CA SER A 69 6.73 -20.16 0.05
C SER A 69 5.81 -20.02 -1.16
N ASP A 70 5.42 -18.81 -1.52
CA ASP A 70 4.47 -18.61 -2.61
C ASP A 70 4.79 -17.32 -3.35
N GLU A 71 5.68 -17.39 -4.32
CA GLU A 71 6.14 -16.24 -5.07
C GLU A 71 5.17 -15.76 -6.13
N ARG A 72 3.98 -16.39 -6.22
CA ARG A 72 2.93 -15.86 -7.09
C ARG A 72 2.47 -14.49 -6.61
N PHE A 73 2.54 -14.26 -5.29
CA PHE A 73 2.14 -12.98 -4.70
C PHE A 73 3.33 -12.06 -4.57
N ARG A 74 3.14 -10.81 -4.97
CA ARG A 74 4.21 -9.83 -5.07
C ARG A 74 3.73 -8.47 -4.61
N GLY A 75 4.69 -7.57 -4.52
CA GLY A 75 4.43 -6.19 -4.20
C GLY A 75 5.62 -5.33 -4.54
N LEU A 76 5.62 -4.11 -4.02
CA LEU A 76 6.67 -3.13 -4.29
C LEU A 76 7.06 -2.40 -3.01
N VAL A 77 8.33 -2.01 -2.95
CA VAL A 77 8.81 -1.09 -1.93
C VAL A 77 9.17 0.23 -2.61
N ILE A 78 8.66 1.32 -2.07
CA ILE A 78 8.85 2.68 -2.58
C ILE A 78 9.51 3.51 -1.50
N GLU A 79 10.68 4.06 -1.79
CA GLU A 79 11.37 4.96 -0.86
C GLU A 79 11.03 6.39 -1.20
N GLY A 80 10.61 7.16 -0.21
CA GLY A 80 10.20 8.54 -0.42
C GLY A 80 11.33 9.45 -0.84
N ILE A 81 11.03 10.40 -1.71
CA ILE A 81 11.95 11.47 -2.08
C ILE A 81 11.22 12.80 -1.95
N GLY A 82 11.98 13.90 -1.99
CA GLY A 82 11.39 15.21 -1.78
C GLY A 82 10.78 15.32 -0.40
N ARG A 83 9.52 15.74 -0.35
CA ARG A 83 8.81 15.91 0.92
C ARG A 83 8.60 14.59 1.66
N TYR A 84 8.79 13.46 0.99
CA TYR A 84 8.60 12.13 1.59
C TYR A 84 9.90 11.47 2.01
N VAL A 85 11.01 12.19 2.02
CA VAL A 85 12.29 11.65 2.50
C VAL A 85 12.11 11.10 3.92
N GLY A 86 12.61 9.90 4.16
CA GLY A 86 12.46 9.19 5.44
C GLY A 86 11.28 8.23 5.47
N TYR A 87 10.34 8.38 4.55
CA TYR A 87 9.19 7.46 4.45
C TYR A 87 9.53 6.30 3.53
N SER A 88 9.12 5.11 3.94
CA SER A 88 9.20 3.90 3.12
C SER A 88 7.82 3.28 3.05
N VAL A 89 7.37 2.95 1.86
CA VAL A 89 6.07 2.35 1.60
C VAL A 89 6.27 0.94 1.09
N LYS A 90 5.52 -0.01 1.64
CA LYS A 90 5.48 -1.38 1.14
C LYS A 90 4.04 -1.70 0.78
N LEU A 91 3.85 -2.17 -0.46
CA LEU A 91 2.55 -2.59 -0.95
C LEU A 91 2.63 -4.06 -1.31
N PHE A 92 1.66 -4.86 -0.83
CA PHE A 92 1.58 -6.28 -1.20
C PHE A 92 0.35 -6.52 -2.04
N TYR A 93 0.45 -7.55 -2.86
CA TYR A 93 -0.63 -8.16 -3.63
C TYR A 93 -0.94 -7.39 -4.90
N LEU A 94 0.12 -6.95 -5.59
CA LEU A 94 -0.03 -6.36 -6.91
C LEU A 94 0.97 -6.96 -7.88
N ASP A 95 0.61 -6.96 -9.15
CA ASP A 95 1.54 -7.26 -10.23
C ASP A 95 2.14 -5.95 -10.69
N PRO A 96 3.44 -5.74 -10.50
CA PRO A 96 4.09 -4.49 -10.89
C PRO A 96 4.06 -4.29 -12.41
N LEU A 97 4.01 -3.03 -12.84
CA LEU A 97 4.22 -2.73 -14.24
C LEU A 97 5.62 -3.19 -14.65
N LYS A 98 5.73 -3.60 -15.92
CA LYS A 98 7.02 -4.05 -16.46
C LYS A 98 8.05 -2.93 -16.32
N GLU A 99 9.24 -3.30 -15.84
CA GLU A 99 10.39 -2.39 -15.70
C GLU A 99 10.15 -1.21 -14.78
N ILE A 100 9.21 -1.34 -13.84
CA ILE A 100 8.89 -0.26 -12.92
C ILE A 100 9.98 -0.09 -11.84
N VAL A 101 10.69 -1.17 -11.47
CA VAL A 101 11.73 -1.08 -10.43
C VAL A 101 12.87 -0.18 -10.92
N GLY A 102 13.27 0.74 -10.06
CA GLY A 102 14.28 1.74 -10.37
C GLY A 102 13.72 3.07 -10.84
N ARG A 103 12.41 3.13 -11.13
CA ARG A 103 11.80 4.36 -11.62
C ARG A 103 11.36 5.25 -10.46
N THR A 104 11.44 6.55 -10.70
CA THR A 104 10.83 7.56 -9.83
C THR A 104 9.39 7.75 -10.27
N VAL A 105 8.47 7.71 -9.32
CA VAL A 105 7.05 7.83 -9.59
C VAL A 105 6.46 8.98 -8.81
N LYS A 106 5.45 9.62 -9.38
CA LYS A 106 4.69 10.68 -8.71
C LYS A 106 3.68 10.04 -7.78
N GLN A 107 3.28 10.79 -6.76
CA GLN A 107 2.13 10.40 -5.95
C GLN A 107 0.90 10.27 -6.86
N GLY A 108 0.19 9.15 -6.75
CA GLY A 108 -0.98 8.89 -7.59
C GLY A 108 -0.67 8.25 -8.93
N GLU A 109 0.59 8.03 -9.26
CA GLU A 109 0.95 7.43 -10.55
C GLU A 109 0.69 5.93 -10.55
N LEU A 110 0.21 5.39 -11.68
CA LEU A 110 -0.08 3.96 -11.84
C LEU A 110 1.22 3.15 -11.74
N ILE A 111 1.22 2.10 -10.93
CA ILE A 111 2.40 1.27 -10.70
C ILE A 111 2.15 -0.23 -10.90
N GLY A 112 0.92 -0.65 -11.05
CA GLY A 112 0.60 -2.06 -11.26
C GLY A 112 -0.89 -2.33 -11.18
N THR A 113 -1.24 -3.61 -11.05
CA THR A 113 -2.64 -4.04 -10.93
C THR A 113 -2.78 -5.01 -9.77
N ALA A 114 -3.95 -5.00 -9.13
CA ALA A 114 -4.21 -5.84 -7.96
C ALA A 114 -4.24 -7.31 -8.33
N GLN A 115 -3.62 -8.14 -7.51
CA GLN A 115 -3.65 -9.59 -7.68
C GLN A 115 -4.96 -10.17 -7.11
N ASP A 116 -5.27 -11.39 -7.49
CA ASP A 116 -6.45 -12.11 -7.00
C ASP A 116 -6.05 -12.95 -5.79
N LEU A 117 -6.42 -12.51 -4.60
CA LEU A 117 -6.11 -13.23 -3.36
C LEU A 117 -6.99 -14.45 -3.16
N THR A 118 -8.11 -14.55 -3.87
CA THR A 118 -9.03 -15.68 -3.67
C THR A 118 -8.46 -17.00 -4.14
N ILE A 119 -7.40 -16.99 -4.94
CA ILE A 119 -6.71 -18.23 -5.33
C ILE A 119 -5.99 -18.87 -4.16
N LYS A 120 -5.67 -18.11 -3.11
CA LYS A 120 -5.04 -18.62 -1.89
C LYS A 120 -6.02 -18.63 -0.72
N TYR A 121 -6.89 -17.64 -0.66
CA TYR A 121 -7.85 -17.43 0.43
C TYR A 121 -9.25 -17.29 -0.11
N PRO A 122 -9.93 -18.41 -0.46
CA PRO A 122 -11.29 -18.31 -1.00
C PRO A 122 -12.21 -17.59 -0.03
N GLY A 123 -12.92 -16.60 -0.53
CA GLY A 123 -13.84 -15.82 0.30
C GLY A 123 -13.26 -14.58 0.94
N ILE A 124 -11.95 -14.35 0.81
CA ILE A 124 -11.34 -13.14 1.36
C ILE A 124 -11.79 -11.92 0.56
N THR A 125 -11.91 -10.77 1.23
CA THR A 125 -12.09 -9.49 0.56
C THR A 125 -10.79 -9.13 -0.13
N ASN A 126 -10.80 -9.03 -1.47
CA ASN A 126 -9.59 -8.72 -2.21
C ASN A 126 -9.09 -7.33 -1.84
N HIS A 127 -7.78 -7.17 -1.69
CA HIS A 127 -7.23 -5.92 -1.18
C HIS A 127 -5.77 -5.76 -1.54
N ILE A 128 -5.28 -4.52 -1.37
CA ILE A 128 -3.86 -4.18 -1.34
C ILE A 128 -3.49 -3.92 0.11
N HIS A 129 -2.41 -4.54 0.58
CA HIS A 129 -1.85 -4.28 1.90
C HIS A 129 -0.87 -3.10 1.79
N PHE A 130 -1.04 -2.09 2.64
CA PHE A 130 -0.29 -0.84 2.59
C PHE A 130 0.37 -0.59 3.94
N GLU A 131 1.71 -0.64 3.96
CA GLU A 131 2.53 -0.36 5.14
C GLU A 131 3.36 0.89 4.92
N VAL A 132 3.53 1.67 5.98
CA VAL A 132 4.41 2.84 5.95
C VAL A 132 5.29 2.83 7.18
N THR A 133 6.58 3.11 6.97
CA THR A 133 7.49 3.44 8.07
C THR A 133 8.04 4.83 7.84
N PHE A 134 8.31 5.55 8.94
CA PHE A 134 9.05 6.80 8.89
C PHE A 134 10.30 6.62 9.74
N LYS A 135 11.46 6.71 9.09
CA LYS A 135 12.76 6.48 9.76
C LYS A 135 12.76 5.18 10.56
N GLY A 136 12.19 4.13 9.94
CA GLY A 136 12.15 2.79 10.53
C GLY A 136 11.02 2.54 11.51
N ILE A 137 10.23 3.55 11.85
CA ILE A 137 9.13 3.39 12.80
C ILE A 137 7.82 3.24 12.03
N GLN A 138 7.08 2.18 12.32
CA GLN A 138 5.83 1.90 11.67
C GLN A 138 4.74 2.86 12.10
N ILE A 139 3.99 3.39 11.14
CA ILE A 139 2.89 4.31 11.41
C ILE A 139 1.62 3.77 10.78
N ASP A 140 0.47 4.28 11.25
CA ASP A 140 -0.83 3.95 10.70
C ASP A 140 -1.13 4.89 9.53
N PRO A 141 -1.02 4.42 8.27
CA PRO A 141 -1.20 5.32 7.14
C PRO A 141 -2.63 5.81 6.97
N SER A 142 -3.62 5.11 7.54
CA SER A 142 -5.02 5.52 7.38
C SER A 142 -5.32 6.83 8.08
N ARG A 143 -4.46 7.27 8.99
CA ARG A 143 -4.64 8.53 9.71
C ARG A 143 -4.13 9.73 8.92
N PHE A 144 -3.50 9.53 7.77
CA PHE A 144 -2.83 10.57 7.00
C PHE A 144 -3.20 10.48 5.52
N LEU A 145 -4.45 10.12 5.23
CA LEU A 145 -4.90 9.97 3.85
C LEU A 145 -5.35 11.30 3.26
N GLU A 146 -4.92 11.55 2.04
CA GLU A 146 -5.39 12.68 1.24
C GLU A 146 -6.80 12.38 0.73
N LYS A 147 -7.55 13.43 0.39
CA LYS A 147 -8.84 13.27 -0.26
C LYS A 147 -8.66 12.59 -1.60
N GLU A 148 -9.56 11.66 -1.93
CA GLU A 148 -9.42 10.85 -3.15
C GLU A 148 -9.28 11.70 -4.41
N GLU A 149 -10.05 12.79 -4.51
CA GLU A 149 -10.03 13.62 -5.70
C GLU A 149 -8.70 14.36 -5.89
N LEU A 150 -7.92 14.54 -4.82
CA LEU A 150 -6.62 15.21 -4.92
C LEU A 150 -5.49 14.24 -5.27
N CYS A 151 -5.77 12.95 -5.35
CA CYS A 151 -4.79 11.92 -5.65
C CYS A 151 -4.72 11.56 -7.12
N LYS A 152 -5.59 12.13 -7.93
CA LYS A 152 -5.61 11.81 -9.37
C LYS A 152 -4.51 12.59 -10.08
N VAL A 153 -3.81 11.89 -10.94
CA VAL A 153 -2.71 12.45 -11.72
C VAL A 153 -3.20 12.80 -13.12
#